data_81984fbf77be6573b488e3286a913864
#
_entry.id   81984fbf77be6573b488e3286a913864
#
_cell.length_a   1.000
_cell.length_b   1.000
_cell.length_c   1.000
_cell.angle_alpha   90.00
_cell.angle_beta   90.00
_cell.angle_gamma   90.00
#
_symmetry.space_group_name_H-M   'P 1'
#
loop_
_entity.id
_entity.type
_entity.pdbx_description
1 polymer ?
#
loop_
_entity_poly.entity_id
_entity_poly.type
_entity_poly.pdbx_seq_one_letter_code
_entity_poly.pdbx_strand_id
1 'polypeptide(L)'
;MKTRTLRNIGVFFFALSLLSSCQKEEVCSENLSIYLRNVKGNSMYASYETNGLAKNPIEITGANTFEHDVEICVSRNLIEDAHIILGVDENAVEAYNTSMNQQAILLPDDAYTLSTSELVIPSGSSKAHVKVNIPDMSILSGAQTYVLPLTVKSIKSEDKGLTLSKARSTVFVTVKVNLAYIDWDVKTIEGEPMSSTGWNISSSAHDASYTADLAFDSDLRTAYVYKGANRGDFYKANIVVDFKTLTPVSGFRIFPNNSVYDSNYNGSVIAFEFSKDGKTWIHIGTSPTLPGTWDTWNNFDNPPAFTYVQLYSPQETRYVRFSWTYTHDWMRKSTGVGEISIY
;
A
#
# COMPACT_ATOMS: atom_id res chain seq x y z
N MET A 1 53.14 48.07 28.96
CA MET A 1 52.48 48.65 27.80
C MET A 1 52.17 47.53 26.82
N LYS A 2 50.93 47.01 26.76
CA LYS A 2 50.38 46.20 25.66
C LYS A 2 48.85 46.37 25.70
N THR A 3 48.37 47.07 24.75
CA THR A 3 46.95 47.36 24.47
C THR A 3 46.18 46.08 24.12
N ARG A 4 45.07 45.81 24.81
CA ARG A 4 44.12 44.75 24.47
C ARG A 4 43.01 45.37 23.59
N THR A 5 42.92 44.89 22.37
CA THR A 5 41.85 45.17 21.43
C THR A 5 40.67 44.28 21.76
N LEU A 6 39.55 44.87 22.14
CA LEU A 6 38.24 44.21 22.26
C LEU A 6 37.66 44.00 20.85
N ARG A 7 37.36 42.74 20.53
CA ARG A 7 36.67 42.33 19.33
C ARG A 7 35.18 42.22 19.67
N ASN A 8 34.36 43.12 19.14
CA ASN A 8 32.92 43.06 19.21
C ASN A 8 32.40 41.80 18.47
N ILE A 9 31.72 40.92 19.18
CA ILE A 9 30.93 39.81 18.62
C ILE A 9 29.51 40.35 18.43
N GLY A 10 29.21 40.65 17.16
CA GLY A 10 27.85 40.99 16.77
C GLY A 10 26.96 39.72 16.80
N VAL A 11 26.01 39.71 17.70
CA VAL A 11 24.94 38.71 17.73
C VAL A 11 23.95 39.06 16.63
N PHE A 12 23.97 38.29 15.52
CA PHE A 12 22.96 38.32 14.49
C PHE A 12 21.71 37.58 15.01
N PHE A 13 20.72 38.31 15.47
CA PHE A 13 19.38 37.80 15.64
C PHE A 13 18.75 37.52 14.27
N PHE A 14 18.72 36.26 13.86
CA PHE A 14 17.91 35.83 12.74
C PHE A 14 16.45 35.73 13.26
N ALA A 15 15.70 36.78 13.01
CA ALA A 15 14.24 36.74 13.19
C ALA A 15 13.67 35.80 12.14
N LEU A 16 13.39 34.55 12.51
CA LEU A 16 12.57 33.64 11.73
C LEU A 16 11.14 34.19 11.74
N SER A 17 10.82 35.01 10.74
CA SER A 17 9.43 35.35 10.43
C SER A 17 8.75 34.07 9.96
N LEU A 18 8.01 33.45 10.86
CA LEU A 18 6.97 32.47 10.54
C LEU A 18 5.95 33.20 9.64
N LEU A 19 6.16 33.08 8.34
CA LEU A 19 5.11 33.34 7.38
C LEU A 19 4.08 32.23 7.60
N SER A 20 3.15 32.46 8.55
CA SER A 20 1.86 31.83 8.51
C SER A 20 1.27 32.27 7.16
N SER A 21 1.40 31.41 6.18
CA SER A 21 0.61 31.47 4.97
C SER A 21 -0.85 31.24 5.39
N CYS A 22 -1.50 32.28 5.88
CA CYS A 22 -2.91 32.41 5.67
C CYS A 22 -3.06 32.35 4.15
N GLN A 23 -3.53 31.20 3.64
CA GLN A 23 -4.15 31.18 2.33
C GLN A 23 -5.24 32.27 2.41
N LYS A 24 -4.95 33.44 1.84
CA LYS A 24 -5.98 34.39 1.50
C LYS A 24 -7.02 33.58 0.75
N GLU A 25 -8.20 33.43 1.35
CA GLU A 25 -9.38 33.12 0.55
C GLU A 25 -9.30 34.09 -0.63
N GLU A 26 -9.15 33.53 -1.84
CA GLU A 26 -9.28 34.33 -3.06
C GLU A 26 -10.60 35.04 -2.92
N VAL A 27 -10.53 36.36 -2.76
CA VAL A 27 -11.71 37.22 -2.76
C VAL A 27 -12.46 36.85 -4.02
N CYS A 28 -13.59 36.17 -3.86
CA CYS A 28 -14.44 35.75 -4.93
C CYS A 28 -14.65 36.93 -5.86
N SER A 29 -14.20 36.80 -7.13
CA SER A 29 -14.67 37.62 -8.22
C SER A 29 -16.21 37.68 -8.11
N GLU A 30 -16.84 38.77 -8.51
CA GLU A 30 -18.29 39.02 -8.46
C GLU A 30 -19.15 37.90 -9.13
N ASN A 31 -18.51 36.89 -9.69
CA ASN A 31 -19.16 35.75 -10.34
C ASN A 31 -19.68 34.75 -9.29
N LEU A 32 -20.96 34.55 -9.31
CA LEU A 32 -21.66 33.54 -8.55
C LEU A 32 -21.18 32.14 -9.00
N SER A 33 -20.53 31.37 -8.13
CA SER A 33 -19.97 30.08 -8.49
C SER A 33 -20.40 28.97 -7.56
N ILE A 34 -20.76 27.81 -8.16
CA ILE A 34 -20.96 26.54 -7.48
C ILE A 34 -19.63 25.78 -7.41
N TYR A 35 -19.36 25.18 -6.26
CA TYR A 35 -18.21 24.30 -6.05
C TYR A 35 -18.55 23.19 -5.07
N LEU A 36 -17.77 22.09 -5.14
CA LEU A 36 -17.89 20.97 -4.23
C LEU A 36 -16.73 20.98 -3.23
N ARG A 37 -17.02 20.45 -2.03
CA ARG A 37 -16.00 20.18 -1.01
C ARG A 37 -16.42 19.02 -0.12
N ASN A 38 -15.45 18.36 0.47
CA ASN A 38 -15.66 17.43 1.55
C ASN A 38 -15.91 18.19 2.86
N VAL A 39 -16.93 17.81 3.63
CA VAL A 39 -17.30 18.49 4.88
C VAL A 39 -16.17 18.47 5.89
N LYS A 40 -15.48 17.32 6.00
CA LYS A 40 -14.27 17.21 6.82
C LYS A 40 -13.07 17.77 6.07
N GLY A 41 -12.48 18.87 6.57
CA GLY A 41 -11.21 19.41 6.07
C GLY A 41 -11.31 20.42 4.94
N ASN A 42 -12.49 20.78 4.45
CA ASN A 42 -12.69 21.76 3.37
C ASN A 42 -11.83 21.44 2.11
N SER A 43 -11.61 20.17 1.83
CA SER A 43 -10.74 19.66 0.77
C SER A 43 -11.55 19.10 -0.40
N MET A 44 -10.93 19.02 -1.57
CA MET A 44 -11.45 18.23 -2.68
C MET A 44 -11.19 16.72 -2.51
N TYR A 45 -10.36 16.33 -1.57
CA TYR A 45 -9.92 14.96 -1.36
C TYR A 45 -10.36 14.44 0.01
N ALA A 46 -10.97 13.27 0.05
CA ALA A 46 -11.22 12.49 1.25
C ALA A 46 -10.66 11.08 1.05
N SER A 47 -9.98 10.53 2.06
CA SER A 47 -9.41 9.19 2.00
C SER A 47 -9.82 8.38 3.21
N TYR A 48 -10.19 7.13 2.96
CA TYR A 48 -10.63 6.16 3.95
C TYR A 48 -9.90 4.84 3.74
N GLU A 49 -9.47 4.24 4.84
CA GLU A 49 -8.80 2.96 4.84
C GLU A 49 -9.45 2.05 5.88
N THR A 50 -9.55 0.77 5.54
CA THR A 50 -9.92 -0.29 6.48
C THR A 50 -8.96 -1.45 6.34
N ASN A 51 -9.01 -2.39 7.29
CA ASN A 51 -8.19 -3.60 7.28
C ASN A 51 -9.07 -4.82 7.00
N GLY A 52 -8.48 -5.81 6.34
CA GLY A 52 -9.13 -7.08 6.07
C GLY A 52 -8.13 -8.22 5.97
N LEU A 53 -8.65 -9.44 5.99
CA LEU A 53 -7.91 -10.66 5.72
C LEU A 53 -8.20 -11.11 4.29
N ALA A 54 -7.16 -11.52 3.58
CA ALA A 54 -7.27 -11.99 2.19
C ALA A 54 -7.87 -13.41 2.12
N LYS A 55 -9.01 -13.61 2.76
CA LYS A 55 -9.84 -14.80 2.66
C LYS A 55 -10.69 -14.77 1.38
N ASN A 56 -11.40 -15.82 1.10
CA ASN A 56 -12.37 -15.86 0.01
C ASN A 56 -13.73 -16.32 0.55
N PRO A 57 -14.70 -15.40 0.73
CA PRO A 57 -14.65 -13.93 0.49
C PRO A 57 -13.71 -13.22 1.47
N ILE A 58 -13.34 -11.97 1.13
CA ILE A 58 -12.53 -11.10 2.00
C ILE A 58 -13.27 -10.87 3.33
N GLU A 59 -12.54 -11.02 4.44
CA GLU A 59 -13.07 -10.74 5.78
C GLU A 59 -12.57 -9.37 6.25
N ILE A 60 -13.48 -8.41 6.37
CA ILE A 60 -13.15 -7.10 6.92
C ILE A 60 -12.98 -7.17 8.43
N THR A 61 -11.83 -6.76 8.94
CA THR A 61 -11.52 -6.74 10.39
C THR A 61 -11.62 -5.33 11.00
N GLY A 62 -11.70 -4.30 10.16
CA GLY A 62 -11.94 -2.92 10.55
C GLY A 62 -13.39 -2.48 10.33
N ALA A 63 -13.58 -1.18 10.03
CA ALA A 63 -14.89 -0.66 9.66
C ALA A 63 -15.31 -1.24 8.31
N ASN A 64 -16.45 -1.96 8.29
CA ASN A 64 -16.99 -2.57 7.07
C ASN A 64 -17.91 -1.63 6.29
N THR A 65 -18.40 -0.58 6.93
CA THR A 65 -19.26 0.42 6.31
C THR A 65 -18.60 1.78 6.36
N PHE A 66 -18.97 2.63 5.42
CA PHE A 66 -18.42 3.96 5.33
C PHE A 66 -19.49 4.96 4.89
N GLU A 67 -19.55 6.11 5.56
CA GLU A 67 -20.43 7.22 5.20
C GLU A 67 -19.60 8.51 5.14
N HIS A 68 -19.82 9.30 4.09
CA HIS A 68 -19.12 10.55 3.86
C HIS A 68 -20.05 11.64 3.35
N ASP A 69 -19.93 12.84 3.93
CA ASP A 69 -20.71 14.01 3.53
C ASP A 69 -19.92 14.89 2.54
N VAL A 70 -20.51 15.15 1.40
CA VAL A 70 -20.05 16.11 0.41
C VAL A 70 -20.99 17.33 0.43
N GLU A 71 -20.42 18.52 0.54
CA GLU A 71 -21.11 19.79 0.42
C GLU A 71 -21.05 20.32 -1.01
N ILE A 72 -22.19 20.75 -1.52
CA ILE A 72 -22.31 21.59 -2.69
C ILE A 72 -22.51 23.00 -2.19
N CYS A 73 -21.55 23.89 -2.49
CA CYS A 73 -21.56 25.26 -1.99
C CYS A 73 -21.75 26.26 -3.12
N VAL A 74 -22.35 27.40 -2.80
CA VAL A 74 -22.39 28.58 -3.66
C VAL A 74 -21.66 29.71 -2.96
N SER A 75 -20.98 30.56 -3.72
CA SER A 75 -20.16 31.66 -3.16
C SER A 75 -20.94 32.70 -2.37
N ARG A 76 -22.27 32.76 -2.53
CA ARG A 76 -23.22 33.55 -1.71
C ARG A 76 -24.57 32.88 -1.67
N ASN A 77 -25.48 33.38 -0.82
CA ASN A 77 -26.86 32.90 -0.82
C ASN A 77 -27.53 33.17 -2.18
N LEU A 78 -28.26 32.17 -2.63
CA LEU A 78 -29.06 32.26 -3.86
C LEU A 78 -30.28 33.18 -3.68
N ILE A 79 -30.69 33.81 -4.75
CA ILE A 79 -31.95 34.58 -4.83
C ILE A 79 -33.07 33.66 -5.26
N GLU A 80 -32.80 32.74 -6.17
CA GLU A 80 -33.69 31.73 -6.69
C GLU A 80 -33.17 30.32 -6.43
N ASP A 81 -34.02 29.31 -6.50
CA ASP A 81 -33.62 27.94 -6.33
C ASP A 81 -32.60 27.49 -7.40
N ALA A 82 -31.63 26.65 -7.01
CA ALA A 82 -30.74 26.01 -7.95
C ALA A 82 -30.91 24.49 -7.92
N HIS A 83 -31.32 23.89 -9.03
CA HIS A 83 -31.37 22.46 -9.21
C HIS A 83 -30.05 21.95 -9.76
N ILE A 84 -29.48 20.98 -9.09
CA ILE A 84 -28.14 20.46 -9.36
C ILE A 84 -28.23 18.96 -9.56
N ILE A 85 -27.62 18.46 -10.64
CA ILE A 85 -27.43 17.02 -10.85
C ILE A 85 -25.96 16.70 -10.63
N LEU A 86 -25.71 15.74 -9.74
CA LEU A 86 -24.40 15.14 -9.49
C LEU A 86 -24.24 13.85 -10.27
N GLY A 87 -23.02 13.50 -10.56
CA GLY A 87 -22.66 12.22 -11.16
C GLY A 87 -21.18 11.93 -11.06
N VAL A 88 -20.79 10.73 -11.44
CA VAL A 88 -19.40 10.30 -11.47
C VAL A 88 -18.73 10.75 -12.76
N ASP A 89 -17.49 11.23 -12.66
CA ASP A 89 -16.67 11.56 -13.81
C ASP A 89 -15.50 10.58 -13.93
N GLU A 90 -15.72 9.51 -14.68
CA GLU A 90 -14.70 8.47 -14.87
C GLU A 90 -13.38 9.01 -15.45
N ASN A 91 -13.46 10.05 -16.31
CA ASN A 91 -12.27 10.65 -16.91
C ASN A 91 -11.40 11.39 -15.88
N ALA A 92 -11.96 11.75 -14.72
CA ALA A 92 -11.23 12.41 -13.66
C ALA A 92 -10.30 11.45 -12.87
N VAL A 93 -10.44 10.13 -13.04
CA VAL A 93 -9.56 9.13 -12.39
C VAL A 93 -8.10 9.29 -12.83
N GLU A 94 -7.86 9.51 -14.12
CA GLU A 94 -6.49 9.72 -14.65
C GLU A 94 -5.89 11.01 -14.10
N ALA A 95 -6.66 12.10 -14.05
CA ALA A 95 -6.22 13.36 -13.48
C ALA A 95 -5.90 13.22 -11.97
N TYR A 96 -6.73 12.47 -11.23
CA TYR A 96 -6.47 12.12 -9.83
C TYR A 96 -5.14 11.36 -9.70
N ASN A 97 -4.95 10.29 -10.46
CA ASN A 97 -3.76 9.45 -10.42
C ASN A 97 -2.49 10.25 -10.71
N THR A 98 -2.54 11.13 -11.70
CA THR A 98 -1.43 12.01 -12.05
C THR A 98 -1.12 12.99 -10.91
N SER A 99 -2.14 13.62 -10.33
CA SER A 99 -1.97 14.64 -9.29
C SER A 99 -1.47 14.06 -7.96
N MET A 100 -1.88 12.84 -7.63
CA MET A 100 -1.57 12.17 -6.36
C MET A 100 -0.41 11.16 -6.49
N ASN A 101 0.13 10.97 -7.69
CA ASN A 101 1.13 9.93 -8.01
C ASN A 101 0.68 8.54 -7.52
N GLN A 102 -0.56 8.16 -7.84
CA GLN A 102 -1.18 6.91 -7.43
C GLN A 102 -1.66 6.10 -8.65
N GLN A 103 -2.14 4.90 -8.39
CA GLN A 103 -2.76 3.99 -9.38
C GLN A 103 -4.14 3.57 -8.87
N ALA A 104 -4.97 4.54 -8.52
CA ALA A 104 -6.34 4.26 -8.11
C ALA A 104 -7.19 3.85 -9.34
N ILE A 105 -8.17 2.99 -9.08
CA ILE A 105 -9.19 2.63 -10.08
C ILE A 105 -10.54 3.21 -9.67
N LEU A 106 -11.46 3.28 -10.64
CA LEU A 106 -12.80 3.75 -10.34
C LEU A 106 -13.49 2.84 -9.33
N LEU A 107 -14.17 3.46 -8.34
CA LEU A 107 -15.01 2.71 -7.39
C LEU A 107 -16.19 2.08 -8.17
N PRO A 108 -16.43 0.75 -8.06
CA PRO A 108 -17.53 0.09 -8.76
C PRO A 108 -18.90 0.67 -8.40
N ASP A 109 -19.81 0.74 -9.36
CA ASP A 109 -21.13 1.36 -9.18
C ASP A 109 -22.00 0.63 -8.14
N ASP A 110 -21.80 -0.67 -7.96
CA ASP A 110 -22.47 -1.49 -6.95
C ASP A 110 -21.87 -1.38 -5.55
N ALA A 111 -20.69 -0.74 -5.42
CA ALA A 111 -19.98 -0.58 -4.16
C ALA A 111 -20.46 0.61 -3.33
N TYR A 112 -21.21 1.54 -3.90
CA TYR A 112 -21.65 2.74 -3.20
C TYR A 112 -23.07 3.15 -3.54
N THR A 113 -23.64 4.00 -2.69
CA THR A 113 -24.88 4.71 -2.95
C THR A 113 -24.72 6.20 -2.64
N LEU A 114 -25.43 7.05 -3.37
CA LEU A 114 -25.61 8.45 -3.03
C LEU A 114 -26.99 8.62 -2.38
N SER A 115 -27.08 9.46 -1.34
CA SER A 115 -28.38 9.77 -0.72
C SER A 115 -29.35 10.40 -1.74
N THR A 116 -28.82 11.11 -2.70
CA THR A 116 -29.52 11.61 -3.90
C THR A 116 -28.49 12.04 -4.94
N SER A 117 -28.84 11.94 -6.21
CA SER A 117 -28.08 12.53 -7.32
C SER A 117 -28.64 13.89 -7.76
N GLU A 118 -29.88 14.23 -7.33
CA GLU A 118 -30.56 15.48 -7.65
C GLU A 118 -30.76 16.28 -6.37
N LEU A 119 -30.26 17.49 -6.35
CA LEU A 119 -30.30 18.38 -5.19
C LEU A 119 -30.90 19.74 -5.57
N VAL A 120 -31.49 20.37 -4.56
CA VAL A 120 -31.92 21.77 -4.65
C VAL A 120 -31.19 22.57 -3.58
N ILE A 121 -30.52 23.64 -3.98
CA ILE A 121 -30.09 24.70 -3.05
C ILE A 121 -31.20 25.72 -3.06
N PRO A 122 -31.99 25.86 -1.97
CA PRO A 122 -33.12 26.77 -1.94
C PRO A 122 -32.69 28.23 -1.99
N SER A 123 -33.55 29.09 -2.47
CA SER A 123 -33.45 30.55 -2.28
C SER A 123 -33.18 30.89 -0.84
N GLY A 124 -32.30 31.86 -0.60
CA GLY A 124 -31.81 32.24 0.72
C GLY A 124 -30.71 31.35 1.30
N SER A 125 -30.38 30.23 0.65
CA SER A 125 -29.33 29.28 1.05
C SER A 125 -28.12 29.35 0.14
N SER A 126 -27.00 28.81 0.62
CA SER A 126 -25.75 28.72 -0.14
C SER A 126 -25.16 27.31 -0.15
N LYS A 127 -25.90 26.31 0.36
CA LYS A 127 -25.39 24.94 0.52
C LYS A 127 -26.47 23.88 0.35
N ALA A 128 -26.04 22.73 -0.15
CA ALA A 128 -26.76 21.47 -0.06
C ALA A 128 -25.75 20.35 0.27
N HIS A 129 -26.25 19.18 0.70
CA HIS A 129 -25.43 18.05 1.10
C HIS A 129 -25.85 16.80 0.36
N VAL A 130 -24.88 15.96 0.04
CA VAL A 130 -25.09 14.59 -0.40
C VAL A 130 -24.21 13.66 0.42
N LYS A 131 -24.77 12.51 0.80
CA LYS A 131 -24.00 11.45 1.46
C LYS A 131 -23.59 10.40 0.44
N VAL A 132 -22.32 10.05 0.49
CA VAL A 132 -21.75 8.86 -0.14
C VAL A 132 -21.75 7.77 0.92
N ASN A 133 -22.39 6.64 0.64
CA ASN A 133 -22.41 5.50 1.55
C ASN A 133 -21.87 4.26 0.86
N ILE A 134 -20.90 3.58 1.49
CA ILE A 134 -20.42 2.27 1.11
C ILE A 134 -20.95 1.28 2.15
N PRO A 135 -21.94 0.45 1.80
CA PRO A 135 -22.64 -0.40 2.76
C PRO A 135 -21.82 -1.64 3.15
N ASP A 136 -20.89 -2.06 2.29
CA ASP A 136 -20.06 -3.25 2.53
C ASP A 136 -18.70 -3.09 1.82
N MET A 137 -17.64 -2.95 2.60
CA MET A 137 -16.27 -2.84 2.10
C MET A 137 -15.69 -4.18 1.63
N SER A 138 -16.32 -5.32 1.97
CA SER A 138 -15.82 -6.66 1.57
C SER A 138 -15.94 -6.94 0.07
N ILE A 139 -16.76 -6.16 -0.64
CA ILE A 139 -16.89 -6.25 -2.10
C ILE A 139 -15.70 -5.64 -2.84
N LEU A 140 -14.88 -4.83 -2.15
CA LEU A 140 -13.69 -4.19 -2.71
C LEU A 140 -12.54 -5.19 -2.72
N SER A 141 -12.27 -5.78 -3.87
CA SER A 141 -11.24 -6.79 -4.03
C SER A 141 -9.83 -6.20 -4.12
N GLY A 142 -8.91 -6.77 -3.33
CA GLY A 142 -7.48 -6.56 -3.51
C GLY A 142 -6.89 -5.31 -2.84
N ALA A 143 -5.56 -5.22 -2.87
CA ALA A 143 -4.77 -4.13 -2.29
C ALA A 143 -4.78 -2.87 -3.17
N GLN A 144 -5.92 -2.51 -3.73
CA GLN A 144 -6.06 -1.36 -4.63
C GLN A 144 -6.70 -0.18 -3.90
N THR A 145 -6.36 1.02 -4.35
CA THR A 145 -7.09 2.22 -3.96
C THR A 145 -8.19 2.46 -4.97
N TYR A 146 -9.40 2.59 -4.49
CA TYR A 146 -10.56 2.98 -5.29
C TYR A 146 -10.81 4.47 -5.15
N VAL A 147 -11.26 5.12 -6.20
CA VAL A 147 -11.61 6.54 -6.19
C VAL A 147 -12.99 6.77 -6.80
N LEU A 148 -13.81 7.56 -6.12
CA LEU A 148 -15.09 8.07 -6.60
C LEU A 148 -14.94 9.57 -6.91
N PRO A 149 -14.82 9.96 -8.18
CA PRO A 149 -14.82 11.36 -8.60
C PRO A 149 -16.26 11.85 -8.75
N LEU A 150 -16.81 12.50 -7.73
CA LEU A 150 -18.16 13.06 -7.75
C LEU A 150 -18.11 14.49 -8.28
N THR A 151 -18.88 14.77 -9.34
CA THR A 151 -18.87 16.06 -10.03
C THR A 151 -20.29 16.58 -10.26
N VAL A 152 -20.40 17.90 -10.48
CA VAL A 152 -21.64 18.54 -10.94
C VAL A 152 -21.78 18.31 -12.44
N LYS A 153 -22.84 17.60 -12.85
CA LYS A 153 -23.15 17.32 -14.27
C LYS A 153 -23.99 18.42 -14.90
N SER A 154 -24.92 19.00 -14.14
CA SER A 154 -25.75 20.09 -14.62
C SER A 154 -26.20 21.02 -13.50
N ILE A 155 -26.44 22.26 -13.85
CA ILE A 155 -27.00 23.31 -12.99
C ILE A 155 -28.15 23.95 -13.74
N LYS A 156 -29.31 24.09 -13.08
CA LYS A 156 -30.46 24.80 -13.60
C LYS A 156 -30.95 25.77 -12.52
N SER A 157 -30.84 27.08 -12.78
CA SER A 157 -31.28 28.14 -11.88
C SER A 157 -31.61 29.41 -12.69
N GLU A 158 -32.50 30.22 -12.19
CA GLU A 158 -32.80 31.54 -12.72
C GLU A 158 -31.81 32.62 -12.19
N ASP A 159 -30.97 32.30 -11.21
CA ASP A 159 -29.92 33.19 -10.73
C ASP A 159 -28.90 33.49 -11.83
N LYS A 160 -28.89 34.74 -12.30
CA LYS A 160 -28.01 35.17 -13.39
C LYS A 160 -26.55 35.10 -12.98
N GLY A 161 -25.73 34.51 -13.86
CA GLY A 161 -24.29 34.41 -13.66
C GLY A 161 -23.84 33.24 -12.80
N LEU A 162 -24.75 32.36 -12.39
CA LEU A 162 -24.37 31.14 -11.67
C LEU A 162 -23.59 30.21 -12.59
N THR A 163 -22.35 29.93 -12.23
CA THR A 163 -21.43 29.10 -13.03
C THR A 163 -20.78 28.02 -12.18
N LEU A 164 -20.30 26.95 -12.80
CA LEU A 164 -19.53 25.92 -12.14
C LEU A 164 -18.05 26.37 -11.98
N SER A 165 -17.52 26.25 -10.77
CA SER A 165 -16.09 26.49 -10.52
C SER A 165 -15.26 25.46 -11.26
N LYS A 166 -14.39 25.88 -12.17
CA LYS A 166 -13.47 24.98 -12.89
C LYS A 166 -12.49 24.27 -11.96
N ALA A 167 -12.07 24.93 -10.87
CA ALA A 167 -11.07 24.41 -9.95
C ALA A 167 -11.65 23.45 -8.91
N ARG A 168 -12.97 23.54 -8.63
CA ARG A 168 -13.66 22.76 -7.56
C ARG A 168 -14.96 22.16 -8.06
N SER A 169 -15.01 21.70 -9.30
CA SER A 169 -16.17 21.03 -9.88
C SER A 169 -16.31 19.58 -9.45
N THR A 170 -15.23 18.96 -8.96
CA THR A 170 -15.14 17.56 -8.62
C THR A 170 -14.52 17.38 -7.25
N VAL A 171 -15.08 16.48 -6.46
CA VAL A 171 -14.46 15.95 -5.22
C VAL A 171 -14.10 14.49 -5.44
N PHE A 172 -13.04 14.07 -4.78
CA PHE A 172 -12.50 12.70 -4.85
C PHE A 172 -12.66 12.04 -3.49
N VAL A 173 -13.43 10.97 -3.44
CA VAL A 173 -13.54 10.11 -2.26
C VAL A 173 -12.79 8.83 -2.55
N THR A 174 -11.73 8.56 -1.80
CA THR A 174 -10.91 7.36 -1.98
C THR A 174 -11.14 6.38 -0.86
N VAL A 175 -11.11 5.10 -1.22
CA VAL A 175 -11.31 3.98 -0.32
C VAL A 175 -10.25 2.93 -0.59
N LYS A 176 -9.69 2.33 0.47
CA LYS A 176 -8.71 1.27 0.38
C LYS A 176 -8.96 0.22 1.44
N VAL A 177 -8.84 -1.06 1.05
CA VAL A 177 -8.77 -2.18 1.98
C VAL A 177 -7.33 -2.66 2.07
N ASN A 178 -6.72 -2.54 3.24
CA ASN A 178 -5.37 -3.05 3.51
C ASN A 178 -5.50 -4.53 3.90
N LEU A 179 -5.13 -5.43 2.98
CA LEU A 179 -5.27 -6.86 3.19
C LEU A 179 -4.03 -7.46 3.86
N ALA A 180 -4.26 -8.22 4.93
CA ALA A 180 -3.31 -9.19 5.45
C ALA A 180 -3.50 -10.51 4.71
N TYR A 181 -2.45 -11.03 4.11
CA TYR A 181 -2.49 -12.25 3.31
C TYR A 181 -2.10 -13.49 4.11
N ILE A 182 -1.32 -13.35 5.19
CA ILE A 182 -0.65 -14.44 5.88
C ILE A 182 -1.31 -14.69 7.25
N ASP A 183 -1.62 -15.94 7.52
CA ASP A 183 -1.97 -16.45 8.84
C ASP A 183 -0.70 -16.94 9.55
N TRP A 184 -0.22 -16.17 10.53
CA TRP A 184 0.99 -16.51 11.30
C TRP A 184 0.76 -17.49 12.45
N ASP A 185 -0.49 -17.84 12.76
CA ASP A 185 -0.82 -18.73 13.87
C ASP A 185 -0.71 -20.21 13.48
N VAL A 186 -0.53 -20.49 12.19
CA VAL A 186 -0.42 -21.84 11.66
C VAL A 186 0.95 -22.44 11.98
N LYS A 187 0.95 -23.72 12.34
CA LYS A 187 2.18 -24.49 12.68
C LYS A 187 2.50 -25.59 11.67
N THR A 188 1.64 -25.81 10.69
CA THR A 188 1.81 -26.80 9.61
C THR A 188 1.08 -26.29 8.38
N ILE A 189 1.54 -26.66 7.19
CA ILE A 189 0.82 -26.43 5.93
C ILE A 189 0.31 -27.77 5.45
N GLU A 190 -0.96 -27.85 5.08
CA GLU A 190 -1.56 -29.07 4.53
C GLU A 190 -1.18 -29.25 3.06
N GLY A 191 -1.08 -30.52 2.64
CA GLY A 191 -0.75 -30.89 1.27
C GLY A 191 0.73 -31.18 1.06
N GLU A 192 1.05 -31.52 -0.19
CA GLU A 192 2.42 -31.79 -0.60
C GLU A 192 3.03 -30.51 -1.21
N PRO A 193 4.32 -30.25 -0.98
CA PRO A 193 5.00 -29.14 -1.62
C PRO A 193 5.04 -29.32 -3.14
N MET A 194 4.97 -28.21 -3.86
CA MET A 194 5.08 -28.20 -5.31
C MET A 194 6.47 -28.68 -5.74
N SER A 195 6.54 -29.45 -6.82
CA SER A 195 7.81 -29.80 -7.44
C SER A 195 8.45 -28.59 -8.09
N SER A 196 9.71 -28.33 -7.80
CA SER A 196 10.50 -27.26 -8.43
C SER A 196 10.90 -27.55 -9.91
N THR A 197 10.58 -28.74 -10.40
CA THR A 197 10.90 -29.17 -11.77
C THR A 197 10.29 -28.23 -12.80
N GLY A 198 11.11 -27.66 -13.66
CA GLY A 198 10.67 -26.73 -14.72
C GLY A 198 10.57 -25.27 -14.31
N TRP A 199 10.75 -24.95 -13.03
CA TRP A 199 10.82 -23.56 -12.59
C TRP A 199 12.09 -22.87 -13.14
N ASN A 200 12.02 -21.55 -13.29
CA ASN A 200 13.20 -20.73 -13.50
C ASN A 200 13.51 -19.97 -12.22
N ILE A 201 14.58 -20.38 -11.54
CA ILE A 201 14.99 -19.81 -10.26
C ILE A 201 16.19 -18.91 -10.52
N SER A 202 16.13 -17.69 -10.03
CA SER A 202 17.19 -16.70 -10.15
C SER A 202 17.39 -15.95 -8.84
N SER A 203 18.57 -15.35 -8.66
CA SER A 203 18.89 -14.54 -7.50
C SER A 203 19.65 -13.28 -7.89
N SER A 204 19.61 -12.27 -7.04
CA SER A 204 20.36 -11.02 -7.26
C SER A 204 21.88 -11.22 -7.25
N ALA A 205 22.36 -12.10 -6.39
CA ALA A 205 23.74 -12.60 -6.33
C ALA A 205 23.79 -13.83 -5.42
N HIS A 206 24.83 -14.65 -5.56
CA HIS A 206 25.08 -15.81 -4.72
C HIS A 206 26.56 -16.11 -4.65
N ASP A 207 26.97 -16.87 -3.66
CA ASP A 207 28.26 -17.54 -3.68
C ASP A 207 28.24 -18.66 -4.72
N ALA A 208 29.34 -18.85 -5.45
CA ALA A 208 29.37 -19.80 -6.58
C ALA A 208 29.02 -21.24 -6.18
N SER A 209 29.20 -21.62 -4.92
CA SER A 209 28.87 -22.95 -4.41
C SER A 209 27.47 -23.04 -3.77
N TYR A 210 26.70 -21.94 -3.71
CA TYR A 210 25.45 -21.82 -2.98
C TYR A 210 24.39 -21.08 -3.78
N THR A 211 24.06 -21.66 -4.93
CA THR A 211 23.15 -21.09 -5.91
C THR A 211 21.69 -21.11 -5.45
N ALA A 212 20.82 -20.32 -6.09
CA ALA A 212 19.43 -20.15 -5.63
C ALA A 212 18.58 -21.43 -5.72
N ASP A 213 18.89 -22.31 -6.65
CA ASP A 213 18.24 -23.60 -6.85
C ASP A 213 18.43 -24.56 -5.64
N LEU A 214 19.53 -24.41 -4.90
CA LEU A 214 19.78 -25.19 -3.69
C LEU A 214 18.78 -24.87 -2.54
N ALA A 215 18.03 -23.80 -2.63
CA ALA A 215 16.94 -23.52 -1.71
C ALA A 215 15.65 -24.24 -2.06
N PHE A 216 15.61 -25.06 -3.13
CA PHE A 216 14.41 -25.75 -3.63
C PHE A 216 14.73 -27.18 -4.11
N ASP A 217 15.82 -27.76 -3.66
CA ASP A 217 16.29 -29.09 -4.08
C ASP A 217 15.81 -30.23 -3.15
N SER A 218 15.10 -29.87 -2.09
CA SER A 218 14.61 -30.77 -1.03
C SER A 218 15.72 -31.43 -0.21
N ASP A 219 16.94 -30.94 -0.27
CA ASP A 219 18.05 -31.38 0.59
C ASP A 219 18.34 -30.33 1.67
N LEU A 220 17.98 -30.65 2.90
CA LEU A 220 18.23 -29.75 4.05
C LEU A 220 19.72 -29.54 4.37
N ARG A 221 20.62 -30.22 3.66
CA ARG A 221 22.08 -30.08 3.81
C ARG A 221 22.66 -29.04 2.85
N THR A 222 21.92 -28.63 1.86
CA THR A 222 22.28 -27.57 0.93
C THR A 222 21.70 -26.24 1.36
N ALA A 223 22.11 -25.16 0.74
CA ALA A 223 21.56 -23.85 1.02
C ALA A 223 21.86 -22.84 -0.11
N TYR A 224 20.96 -21.88 -0.27
CA TYR A 224 21.26 -20.63 -0.94
C TYR A 224 22.00 -19.69 0.00
N VAL A 225 23.06 -19.06 -0.49
CA VAL A 225 23.80 -18.01 0.25
C VAL A 225 24.05 -16.81 -0.65
N TYR A 226 23.47 -15.70 -0.27
CA TYR A 226 23.84 -14.40 -0.83
C TYR A 226 25.15 -13.92 -0.21
N LYS A 227 26.07 -13.43 -1.04
CA LYS A 227 27.33 -12.84 -0.60
C LYS A 227 27.48 -11.43 -1.18
N GLY A 228 27.29 -10.44 -0.33
CA GLY A 228 27.43 -9.03 -0.71
C GLY A 228 28.91 -8.60 -0.78
N ALA A 229 29.17 -7.56 -1.58
CA ALA A 229 30.49 -6.95 -1.67
C ALA A 229 30.86 -6.17 -0.38
N ASN A 230 29.87 -5.57 0.26
CA ASN A 230 30.04 -4.72 1.43
C ASN A 230 29.22 -5.21 2.63
N ARG A 231 29.59 -4.74 3.82
CA ARG A 231 28.79 -4.93 5.02
C ARG A 231 27.43 -4.28 4.85
N GLY A 232 26.38 -4.95 5.28
CA GLY A 232 25.01 -4.47 5.15
C GLY A 232 24.36 -4.67 3.78
N ASP A 233 25.03 -5.25 2.79
CA ASP A 233 24.46 -5.50 1.45
C ASP A 233 23.34 -6.57 1.45
N PHE A 234 23.06 -7.22 2.56
CA PHE A 234 22.05 -8.28 2.68
C PHE A 234 20.65 -7.87 2.16
N TYR A 235 20.28 -6.59 2.27
CA TYR A 235 19.01 -6.07 1.76
C TYR A 235 18.91 -6.13 0.22
N LYS A 236 19.99 -6.45 -0.46
CA LYS A 236 20.03 -6.71 -1.90
C LYS A 236 19.74 -8.16 -2.23
N ALA A 237 19.78 -9.05 -1.22
CA ALA A 237 19.52 -10.46 -1.42
C ALA A 237 18.06 -10.68 -1.81
N ASN A 238 17.85 -11.37 -2.91
CA ASN A 238 16.54 -11.89 -3.28
C ASN A 238 16.68 -13.17 -4.10
N ILE A 239 15.62 -13.98 -4.04
CA ILE A 239 15.38 -15.10 -4.95
C ILE A 239 14.07 -14.82 -5.66
N VAL A 240 14.04 -15.05 -6.97
CA VAL A 240 12.83 -14.98 -7.78
C VAL A 240 12.58 -16.35 -8.40
N VAL A 241 11.39 -16.88 -8.16
CA VAL A 241 10.89 -18.12 -8.80
C VAL A 241 9.86 -17.74 -9.85
N ASP A 242 10.07 -18.18 -11.11
CA ASP A 242 9.11 -18.10 -12.21
C ASP A 242 8.53 -19.50 -12.47
N PHE A 243 7.27 -19.71 -12.13
CA PHE A 243 6.54 -20.96 -12.38
C PHE A 243 6.24 -21.21 -13.86
N LYS A 244 6.49 -20.23 -14.74
CA LYS A 244 6.14 -20.21 -16.18
C LYS A 244 4.65 -20.02 -16.46
N THR A 245 3.78 -20.39 -15.55
CA THR A 245 2.32 -20.27 -15.64
C THR A 245 1.77 -19.62 -14.38
N LEU A 246 0.54 -19.14 -14.44
CA LEU A 246 -0.20 -18.76 -13.25
C LEU A 246 -0.43 -20.02 -12.40
N THR A 247 -0.04 -19.95 -11.14
CA THR A 247 -0.04 -21.06 -10.18
C THR A 247 -0.66 -20.59 -8.88
N PRO A 248 -1.62 -21.32 -8.31
CA PRO A 248 -2.14 -21.03 -6.98
C PRO A 248 -1.10 -21.38 -5.92
N VAL A 249 -0.72 -20.41 -5.09
CA VAL A 249 0.21 -20.59 -3.97
C VAL A 249 -0.58 -20.47 -2.68
N SER A 250 -0.49 -21.47 -1.82
CA SER A 250 -1.16 -21.55 -0.51
C SER A 250 -0.25 -21.14 0.65
N GLY A 251 1.06 -21.24 0.46
CA GLY A 251 2.00 -20.89 1.51
C GLY A 251 3.42 -21.37 1.27
N PHE A 252 4.25 -21.22 2.31
CA PHE A 252 5.67 -21.57 2.29
C PHE A 252 6.07 -22.25 3.58
N ARG A 253 6.98 -23.22 3.47
CA ARG A 253 7.72 -23.75 4.59
C ARG A 253 9.18 -23.40 4.41
N ILE A 254 9.77 -22.70 5.36
CA ILE A 254 11.14 -22.19 5.28
C ILE A 254 11.99 -22.89 6.32
N PHE A 255 13.06 -23.51 5.86
CA PHE A 255 14.09 -24.09 6.69
C PHE A 255 15.27 -23.12 6.77
N PRO A 256 15.69 -22.70 7.96
CA PRO A 256 16.84 -21.81 8.10
C PRO A 256 18.12 -22.53 7.66
N ASN A 257 19.09 -21.76 7.21
CA ASN A 257 20.36 -22.31 6.77
C ASN A 257 21.16 -22.91 7.94
N ASN A 258 21.43 -24.19 7.85
CA ASN A 258 22.20 -24.95 8.86
C ASN A 258 23.59 -25.40 8.34
N SER A 259 23.91 -25.18 7.08
CA SER A 259 25.06 -25.85 6.42
C SER A 259 26.28 -24.96 6.23
N VAL A 260 26.21 -23.66 6.44
CA VAL A 260 27.30 -22.76 6.11
C VAL A 260 28.09 -22.31 7.31
N TYR A 261 29.39 -22.28 7.15
CA TYR A 261 30.46 -21.95 8.10
C TYR A 261 30.29 -20.68 8.93
N ASP A 262 29.31 -19.87 8.61
CA ASP A 262 29.06 -18.63 9.30
C ASP A 262 27.70 -18.75 10.03
N SER A 263 27.76 -19.12 11.31
CA SER A 263 26.65 -19.26 12.27
C SER A 263 25.75 -18.03 12.42
N ASN A 264 25.68 -17.19 11.42
CA ASN A 264 25.37 -15.79 11.48
C ASN A 264 24.14 -15.39 10.67
N TYR A 265 23.34 -16.38 10.23
CA TYR A 265 22.08 -16.16 9.54
C TYR A 265 20.88 -16.04 10.50
N ASN A 266 21.19 -15.95 11.79
CA ASN A 266 20.23 -15.76 12.84
C ASN A 266 19.52 -14.42 12.72
N GLY A 267 18.21 -14.45 12.78
CA GLY A 267 17.41 -13.25 12.83
C GLY A 267 17.11 -12.61 11.46
N SER A 268 17.24 -13.38 10.38
CA SER A 268 16.79 -12.88 9.06
C SER A 268 15.29 -12.74 9.00
N VAL A 269 14.85 -11.71 8.28
CA VAL A 269 13.44 -11.43 7.99
C VAL A 269 13.28 -11.41 6.47
N ILE A 270 12.32 -12.18 5.96
CA ILE A 270 12.06 -12.32 4.53
C ILE A 270 10.72 -11.68 4.20
N ALA A 271 10.70 -10.78 3.22
CA ALA A 271 9.50 -10.28 2.59
C ALA A 271 9.10 -11.20 1.43
N PHE A 272 7.80 -11.46 1.32
CA PHE A 272 7.18 -12.27 0.27
C PHE A 272 6.43 -11.35 -0.67
N GLU A 273 6.69 -11.47 -1.96
CA GLU A 273 6.06 -10.66 -2.97
C GLU A 273 5.63 -11.52 -4.15
N PHE A 274 4.44 -11.27 -4.67
CA PHE A 274 3.85 -11.96 -5.82
C PHE A 274 3.74 -11.05 -7.02
N SER A 275 3.85 -11.65 -8.22
CA SER A 275 3.66 -10.94 -9.47
C SER A 275 3.09 -11.87 -10.55
N LYS A 276 2.20 -11.33 -11.38
CA LYS A 276 1.66 -12.04 -12.55
C LYS A 276 2.50 -11.81 -13.82
N ASP A 277 3.24 -10.69 -13.86
CA ASP A 277 3.97 -10.20 -15.04
C ASP A 277 5.50 -10.06 -14.84
N GLY A 278 5.98 -10.26 -13.60
CA GLY A 278 7.38 -10.06 -13.22
C GLY A 278 7.81 -8.60 -13.11
N LYS A 279 6.90 -7.66 -13.27
CA LYS A 279 7.15 -6.21 -13.24
C LYS A 279 6.43 -5.53 -12.08
N THR A 280 5.15 -5.82 -11.92
CA THR A 280 4.32 -5.30 -10.84
C THR A 280 4.30 -6.30 -9.70
N TRP A 281 4.77 -5.88 -8.52
CA TRP A 281 4.91 -6.74 -7.35
C TRP A 281 3.94 -6.34 -6.26
N ILE A 282 3.23 -7.32 -5.73
CA ILE A 282 2.32 -7.17 -4.58
C ILE A 282 3.03 -7.72 -3.36
N HIS A 283 3.20 -6.90 -2.35
CA HIS A 283 3.73 -7.33 -1.06
C HIS A 283 2.68 -8.19 -0.33
N ILE A 284 3.00 -9.45 -0.08
CA ILE A 284 2.12 -10.41 0.58
C ILE A 284 2.28 -10.37 2.09
N GLY A 285 3.50 -10.15 2.55
CA GLY A 285 3.83 -10.06 3.96
C GLY A 285 5.32 -10.20 4.22
N THR A 286 5.66 -10.17 5.50
CA THR A 286 7.05 -10.25 5.96
C THR A 286 7.10 -11.28 7.08
N SER A 287 8.06 -12.21 7.04
CA SER A 287 8.21 -13.24 8.05
C SER A 287 8.49 -12.64 9.43
N PRO A 288 8.14 -13.34 10.52
CA PRO A 288 8.81 -13.10 11.78
C PRO A 288 10.32 -13.34 11.60
N THR A 289 11.09 -12.94 12.58
CA THR A 289 12.52 -13.26 12.62
C THR A 289 12.71 -14.76 12.56
N LEU A 290 13.38 -15.25 11.51
CA LEU A 290 13.65 -16.69 11.37
C LEU A 290 14.50 -17.18 12.53
N PRO A 291 14.21 -18.39 13.07
CA PRO A 291 14.99 -18.92 14.20
C PRO A 291 16.47 -19.07 13.82
N GLY A 292 17.30 -18.73 14.74
CA GLY A 292 18.72 -18.90 14.59
C GLY A 292 19.18 -20.33 14.87
N THR A 293 20.28 -20.73 14.25
CA THR A 293 20.83 -22.08 14.32
C THR A 293 22.06 -22.21 15.20
N TRP A 294 22.28 -21.26 16.13
CA TRP A 294 23.51 -21.22 16.93
C TRP A 294 23.89 -22.54 17.62
N ASP A 295 22.90 -23.30 18.08
CA ASP A 295 23.12 -24.51 18.88
C ASP A 295 23.07 -25.82 18.07
N THR A 296 22.82 -25.74 16.75
CA THR A 296 22.52 -26.93 15.93
C THR A 296 23.54 -27.18 14.81
N TRP A 297 24.74 -26.67 14.92
CA TRP A 297 25.82 -26.95 13.97
C TRP A 297 26.00 -28.46 13.77
N ASN A 298 25.78 -28.94 12.55
CA ASN A 298 25.87 -30.35 12.18
C ASN A 298 24.93 -31.32 12.93
N ASN A 299 23.91 -30.84 13.61
CA ASN A 299 22.96 -31.73 14.29
C ASN A 299 21.75 -31.96 13.41
N PHE A 300 21.90 -32.80 12.37
CA PHE A 300 20.82 -33.21 11.47
C PHE A 300 19.80 -34.13 12.21
N ASP A 301 20.16 -34.68 13.36
CA ASP A 301 19.25 -35.51 14.17
C ASP A 301 18.23 -34.63 14.93
N ASN A 302 18.51 -33.35 15.08
CA ASN A 302 17.60 -32.38 15.69
C ASN A 302 17.59 -31.07 14.87
N PRO A 303 16.97 -31.07 13.66
CA PRO A 303 16.96 -29.92 12.78
C PRO A 303 16.25 -28.73 13.43
N PRO A 304 16.63 -27.48 13.11
CA PRO A 304 15.91 -26.30 13.57
C PRO A 304 14.45 -26.34 13.10
N ALA A 305 13.60 -25.65 13.85
CA ALA A 305 12.20 -25.59 13.51
C ALA A 305 11.97 -24.87 12.15
N PHE A 306 11.07 -25.40 11.35
CA PHE A 306 10.58 -24.72 10.15
C PHE A 306 9.78 -23.47 10.54
N THR A 307 9.87 -22.45 9.71
CA THR A 307 8.92 -21.34 9.72
C THR A 307 7.83 -21.61 8.68
N TYR A 308 6.59 -21.58 9.15
CA TYR A 308 5.42 -21.80 8.30
C TYR A 308 4.78 -20.46 7.97
N VAL A 309 4.45 -20.27 6.71
CA VAL A 309 3.81 -19.09 6.14
C VAL A 309 2.58 -19.55 5.38
N GLN A 310 1.44 -19.58 6.07
CA GLN A 310 0.17 -19.98 5.46
C GLN A 310 -0.56 -18.75 4.94
N LEU A 311 -1.04 -18.78 3.70
CA LEU A 311 -1.94 -17.74 3.21
C LEU A 311 -3.38 -18.04 3.65
N TYR A 312 -4.16 -16.99 3.95
CA TYR A 312 -5.59 -17.11 4.29
C TYR A 312 -6.41 -17.73 3.15
N SER A 313 -6.00 -17.53 1.92
CA SER A 313 -6.51 -18.21 0.74
C SER A 313 -5.40 -18.32 -0.31
N PRO A 314 -5.43 -19.37 -1.18
CA PRO A 314 -4.48 -19.48 -2.28
C PRO A 314 -4.50 -18.25 -3.19
N GLN A 315 -3.33 -17.76 -3.56
CA GLN A 315 -3.18 -16.61 -4.44
C GLN A 315 -2.59 -17.05 -5.80
N GLU A 316 -3.27 -16.71 -6.88
CA GLU A 316 -2.76 -16.97 -8.22
C GLU A 316 -1.62 -16.01 -8.57
N THR A 317 -0.44 -16.57 -8.79
CA THR A 317 0.76 -15.82 -9.17
C THR A 317 1.59 -16.61 -10.17
N ARG A 318 2.39 -15.94 -10.99
CA ARG A 318 3.41 -16.57 -11.83
C ARG A 318 4.78 -16.47 -11.20
N TYR A 319 5.04 -15.36 -10.50
CA TYR A 319 6.34 -15.09 -9.89
C TYR A 319 6.21 -14.95 -8.40
N VAL A 320 7.13 -15.56 -7.67
CA VAL A 320 7.32 -15.33 -6.23
C VAL A 320 8.71 -14.76 -6.02
N ARG A 321 8.79 -13.71 -5.21
CA ARG A 321 10.07 -13.12 -4.79
C ARG A 321 10.20 -13.19 -3.29
N PHE A 322 11.33 -13.71 -2.84
CA PHE A 322 11.78 -13.72 -1.46
C PHE A 322 12.88 -12.69 -1.31
N SER A 323 12.65 -11.64 -0.53
CA SER A 323 13.59 -10.53 -0.35
C SER A 323 14.01 -10.41 1.11
N TRP A 324 15.29 -10.40 1.40
CA TRP A 324 15.79 -10.22 2.77
C TRP A 324 15.71 -8.75 3.16
N THR A 325 14.93 -8.43 4.20
CA THR A 325 14.68 -7.05 4.66
C THR A 325 15.46 -6.71 5.92
N TYR A 326 15.87 -7.71 6.69
CA TYR A 326 16.61 -7.54 7.94
C TYR A 326 17.49 -8.75 8.26
N THR A 327 18.65 -8.52 8.88
CA THR A 327 19.43 -9.53 9.59
C THR A 327 19.92 -8.94 10.91
N HIS A 328 20.08 -9.76 11.95
CA HIS A 328 20.50 -9.30 13.28
C HIS A 328 21.89 -8.68 13.28
N ASP A 329 22.75 -9.06 12.35
CA ASP A 329 24.10 -8.54 12.25
C ASP A 329 24.33 -7.67 11.02
N TRP A 330 24.12 -6.36 11.20
CA TRP A 330 24.38 -5.34 10.18
C TRP A 330 25.85 -5.30 9.70
N MET A 331 26.77 -5.95 10.42
CA MET A 331 28.19 -6.01 10.03
C MET A 331 28.48 -7.09 8.99
N ARG A 332 27.51 -7.94 8.66
CA ARG A 332 27.75 -9.09 7.77
C ARG A 332 27.44 -8.77 6.33
N LYS A 333 28.11 -9.50 5.45
CA LYS A 333 28.00 -9.37 4.00
C LYS A 333 27.04 -10.36 3.38
N SER A 334 26.62 -11.38 4.14
CA SER A 334 25.91 -12.55 3.61
C SER A 334 24.65 -12.85 4.39
N THR A 335 23.70 -13.46 3.73
CA THR A 335 22.46 -14.02 4.26
C THR A 335 22.08 -15.24 3.43
N GLY A 336 21.15 -16.06 3.91
CA GLY A 336 20.74 -17.24 3.16
C GLY A 336 19.57 -17.99 3.76
N VAL A 337 19.22 -19.11 3.13
CA VAL A 337 18.17 -20.03 3.54
C VAL A 337 18.57 -21.46 3.15
N GLY A 338 18.23 -22.44 3.99
CA GLY A 338 18.48 -23.85 3.70
C GLY A 338 17.49 -24.36 2.63
N GLU A 339 16.22 -24.32 2.94
CA GLU A 339 15.20 -24.85 2.03
C GLU A 339 13.93 -24.00 2.07
N ILE A 340 13.28 -23.85 0.95
CA ILE A 340 11.96 -23.25 0.79
C ILE A 340 11.06 -24.22 0.04
N SER A 341 10.05 -24.73 0.72
CA SER A 341 8.99 -25.48 0.06
C SER A 341 7.81 -24.55 -0.23
N ILE A 342 7.25 -24.62 -1.43
CA ILE A 342 6.08 -23.83 -1.86
C ILE A 342 4.88 -24.77 -1.98
N TYR A 343 3.72 -24.35 -1.49
CA TYR A 343 2.48 -25.13 -1.44
C TYR A 343 1.36 -24.49 -2.23
#